data_d7d6c5bae3382e71f0a8aae839c5d27b
#
_entry.id   d7d6c5bae3382e71f0a8aae839c5d27b
#
_cell.length_a   1.000
_cell.length_b   1.000
_cell.length_c   1.000
_cell.angle_alpha   90.00
_cell.angle_beta   90.00
_cell.angle_gamma   90.00
#
_symmetry.space_group_name_H-M   'P 1'
#
loop_
_entity.id
_entity.type
_entity.pdbx_description
1 polymer ?
#
loop_
_entity_poly.entity_id
_entity_poly.type
_entity_poly.pdbx_seq_one_letter_code
_entity_poly.pdbx_strand_id
1 'polypeptide(L)'
;MRLAEQRPGLIAVMAANNETGVLQPWAEVHDLCLTHKVPFFCDAAQWIGKLPAKGLGECDFVSGCAHKFGGPKGVGFLKCPSQGPVRSQLVGGPQEEGRRAGTENVASVLSMMAALKERETLLAETDTQEKEAWRNAFVMSLVGAKILGQGEGRLWNTVSALLPGDCRARWVVKLDKAGFAVSTGSACASGKESPSHVLTAMGVAADETDRVVRFSSGWETTAEDWQALTKGVHTVGRELAG
;
A
#
# COMPACT_ATOMS: atom_id res chain seq x y z
N MET A 1 -2.76 -14.58 19.32
CA MET A 1 -1.84 -13.51 19.80
C MET A 1 -1.72 -13.59 21.31
N ARG A 2 -0.49 -13.65 21.88
CA ARG A 2 -0.25 -13.85 23.33
C ARG A 2 -0.21 -12.54 24.12
N LEU A 3 -1.19 -11.66 23.93
CA LEU A 3 -1.25 -10.36 24.63
C LEU A 3 -1.40 -10.48 26.16
N ALA A 4 -1.96 -11.60 26.64
CA ALA A 4 -2.14 -11.84 28.07
C ALA A 4 -0.82 -12.22 28.77
N GLU A 5 0.14 -12.80 28.05
CA GLU A 5 1.42 -13.27 28.62
C GLU A 5 2.54 -12.22 28.53
N GLN A 6 2.53 -11.43 27.46
CA GLN A 6 3.52 -10.38 27.23
C GLN A 6 2.79 -9.12 26.76
N ARG A 7 2.51 -8.19 27.66
CA ARG A 7 1.84 -6.93 27.33
C ARG A 7 2.82 -6.00 26.61
N PRO A 8 2.72 -5.84 25.27
CA PRO A 8 3.56 -4.91 24.54
C PRO A 8 3.20 -3.46 24.88
N GLY A 9 4.18 -2.56 24.76
CA GLY A 9 3.94 -1.12 24.94
C GLY A 9 3.18 -0.48 23.80
N LEU A 10 3.20 -1.09 22.61
CA LEU A 10 2.52 -0.64 21.39
C LEU A 10 2.37 -1.82 20.43
N ILE A 11 1.24 -1.88 19.73
CA ILE A 11 1.08 -2.76 18.56
C ILE A 11 0.97 -1.88 17.33
N ALA A 12 1.78 -2.18 16.31
CA ALA A 12 1.78 -1.48 15.03
C ALA A 12 1.41 -2.43 13.89
N VAL A 13 0.41 -2.05 13.09
CA VAL A 13 -0.05 -2.83 11.94
C VAL A 13 -0.24 -1.90 10.75
N MET A 14 0.22 -2.31 9.56
CA MET A 14 -0.17 -1.65 8.32
C MET A 14 -1.57 -2.10 7.92
N ALA A 15 -2.46 -1.20 7.51
CA ALA A 15 -3.82 -1.56 7.12
C ALA A 15 -3.86 -2.35 5.80
N ALA A 16 -2.95 -2.06 4.87
CA ALA A 16 -2.77 -2.79 3.63
C ALA A 16 -1.29 -2.83 3.24
N ASN A 17 -0.85 -3.98 2.76
CA ASN A 17 0.55 -4.17 2.38
C ASN A 17 0.87 -3.45 1.06
N ASN A 18 1.96 -2.70 1.02
CA ASN A 18 2.37 -1.89 -0.13
C ASN A 18 2.97 -2.71 -1.29
N GLU A 19 3.38 -3.93 -1.06
CA GLU A 19 3.94 -4.80 -2.10
C GLU A 19 2.89 -5.73 -2.70
N THR A 20 2.06 -6.35 -1.86
CA THR A 20 1.08 -7.34 -2.29
C THR A 20 -0.34 -6.79 -2.45
N GLY A 21 -0.63 -5.65 -1.83
CA GLY A 21 -1.97 -5.10 -1.72
C GLY A 21 -2.86 -5.82 -0.71
N VAL A 22 -2.39 -6.89 -0.05
CA VAL A 22 -3.17 -7.68 0.91
C VAL A 22 -3.58 -6.81 2.08
N LEU A 23 -4.87 -6.88 2.43
CA LEU A 23 -5.45 -6.19 3.59
C LEU A 23 -5.09 -6.93 4.88
N GLN A 24 -4.76 -6.17 5.91
CA GLN A 24 -4.52 -6.73 7.23
C GLN A 24 -5.76 -6.53 8.12
N PRO A 25 -6.04 -7.42 9.06
CA PRO A 25 -7.19 -7.33 9.96
C PRO A 25 -6.95 -6.27 11.05
N TRP A 26 -6.68 -5.03 10.63
CA TRP A 26 -6.29 -3.95 11.55
C TRP A 26 -7.41 -3.59 12.53
N ALA A 27 -8.69 -3.67 12.11
CA ALA A 27 -9.82 -3.36 12.96
C ALA A 27 -9.97 -4.37 14.10
N GLU A 28 -9.91 -5.66 13.77
CA GLU A 28 -9.96 -6.75 14.75
C GLU A 28 -8.77 -6.71 15.72
N VAL A 29 -7.58 -6.33 15.21
CA VAL A 29 -6.40 -6.13 16.06
C VAL A 29 -6.58 -4.92 16.96
N HIS A 30 -7.18 -3.82 16.47
CA HIS A 30 -7.50 -2.64 17.26
C HIS A 30 -8.48 -2.99 18.40
N ASP A 31 -9.55 -3.75 18.13
CA ASP A 31 -10.51 -4.18 19.15
C ASP A 31 -9.85 -5.01 20.25
N LEU A 32 -8.93 -5.90 19.87
CA LEU A 32 -8.10 -6.63 20.84
C LEU A 32 -7.21 -5.69 21.66
N CYS A 33 -6.63 -4.69 21.02
CA CYS A 33 -5.80 -3.69 21.70
C CYS A 33 -6.61 -2.89 22.73
N LEU A 34 -7.83 -2.47 22.37
CA LEU A 34 -8.76 -1.80 23.29
C LEU A 34 -9.08 -2.68 24.51
N THR A 35 -9.44 -3.95 24.26
CA THR A 35 -9.75 -4.93 25.32
C THR A 35 -8.60 -5.10 26.30
N HIS A 36 -7.37 -5.14 25.80
CA HIS A 36 -6.17 -5.35 26.60
C HIS A 36 -5.48 -4.05 27.05
N LYS A 37 -6.05 -2.88 26.71
CA LYS A 37 -5.50 -1.53 27.01
C LYS A 37 -4.06 -1.38 26.51
N VAL A 38 -3.78 -1.83 25.29
CA VAL A 38 -2.49 -1.69 24.61
C VAL A 38 -2.64 -0.62 23.53
N PRO A 39 -1.78 0.40 23.47
CA PRO A 39 -1.82 1.39 22.40
C PRO A 39 -1.69 0.76 21.01
N PHE A 40 -2.44 1.28 20.02
CA PHE A 40 -2.47 0.76 18.67
C PHE A 40 -2.05 1.83 17.64
N PHE A 41 -1.12 1.47 16.78
CA PHE A 41 -0.70 2.27 15.62
C PHE A 41 -1.13 1.59 14.33
N CYS A 42 -1.89 2.32 13.50
CA CYS A 42 -2.29 1.91 12.17
C CYS A 42 -1.49 2.67 11.10
N ASP A 43 -0.66 1.99 10.34
CA ASP A 43 -0.13 2.58 9.09
C ASP A 43 -1.19 2.45 8.00
N ALA A 44 -1.88 3.54 7.73
CA ALA A 44 -2.96 3.62 6.76
C ALA A 44 -2.52 4.20 5.41
N ALA A 45 -1.21 4.32 5.16
CA ALA A 45 -0.68 4.94 3.94
C ALA A 45 -1.16 4.28 2.64
N GLN A 46 -1.43 2.99 2.65
CA GLN A 46 -1.99 2.29 1.47
C GLN A 46 -3.51 2.16 1.50
N TRP A 47 -4.15 2.47 2.61
CA TRP A 47 -5.60 2.35 2.79
C TRP A 47 -6.34 3.62 2.40
N ILE A 48 -5.90 4.77 2.95
CA ILE A 48 -6.56 6.07 2.78
C ILE A 48 -6.64 6.45 1.30
N GLY A 49 -7.84 6.89 0.89
CA GLY A 49 -8.15 7.24 -0.50
C GLY A 49 -8.34 6.05 -1.44
N LYS A 50 -8.36 4.82 -0.93
CA LYS A 50 -8.66 3.59 -1.70
C LYS A 50 -9.79 2.79 -1.07
N LEU A 51 -9.91 2.83 0.24
CA LEU A 51 -10.96 2.19 1.03
C LEU A 51 -11.48 3.20 2.07
N PRO A 52 -12.73 3.03 2.57
CA PRO A 52 -13.31 3.94 3.55
C PRO A 52 -12.44 4.10 4.79
N ALA A 53 -12.22 5.34 5.24
CA ALA A 53 -11.42 5.65 6.41
C ALA A 53 -12.17 5.46 7.74
N LYS A 54 -13.41 4.95 7.70
CA LYS A 54 -14.25 4.71 8.89
C LYS A 54 -13.51 3.82 9.90
N GLY A 55 -13.49 4.24 11.16
CA GLY A 55 -12.83 3.53 12.26
C GLY A 55 -11.35 3.90 12.46
N LEU A 56 -10.64 4.38 11.44
CA LEU A 56 -9.24 4.79 11.60
C LEU A 56 -9.06 5.92 12.62
N GLY A 57 -10.04 6.82 12.71
CA GLY A 57 -10.01 7.91 13.68
C GLY A 57 -10.07 7.46 15.15
N GLU A 58 -10.45 6.23 15.42
CA GLU A 58 -10.54 5.65 16.76
C GLU A 58 -9.20 5.05 17.24
N CYS A 59 -8.30 4.69 16.31
CA CYS A 59 -6.96 4.21 16.64
C CYS A 59 -6.16 5.27 17.41
N ASP A 60 -5.29 4.89 18.33
CA ASP A 60 -4.43 5.83 19.07
C ASP A 60 -3.51 6.60 18.13
N PHE A 61 -2.89 5.90 17.19
CA PHE A 61 -2.01 6.48 16.19
C PHE A 61 -2.41 6.04 14.79
N VAL A 62 -2.39 6.99 13.84
CA VAL A 62 -2.61 6.71 12.42
C VAL A 62 -1.62 7.51 11.58
N SER A 63 -0.93 6.87 10.67
CA SER A 63 -0.12 7.55 9.67
C SER A 63 -0.74 7.50 8.27
N GLY A 64 -0.55 8.58 7.52
CA GLY A 64 -0.93 8.67 6.12
C GLY A 64 -0.02 9.63 5.35
N CYS A 65 0.04 9.47 4.03
CA CYS A 65 0.84 10.33 3.17
C CYS A 65 0.07 10.75 1.91
N ALA A 66 0.08 12.05 1.63
CA ALA A 66 -0.75 12.67 0.60
C ALA A 66 -0.57 12.08 -0.79
N HIS A 67 0.67 11.79 -1.19
CA HIS A 67 0.99 11.27 -2.53
C HIS A 67 0.42 9.88 -2.83
N LYS A 68 -0.13 9.17 -1.84
CA LYS A 68 -0.78 7.86 -2.03
C LYS A 68 -2.28 7.97 -2.36
N PHE A 69 -2.86 9.15 -2.16
CA PHE A 69 -4.26 9.44 -2.48
C PHE A 69 -4.46 10.67 -3.39
N GLY A 70 -3.42 11.05 -4.14
CA GLY A 70 -3.50 12.12 -5.15
C GLY A 70 -3.11 13.52 -4.66
N GLY A 71 -2.65 13.64 -3.41
CA GLY A 71 -2.09 14.88 -2.89
C GLY A 71 -0.60 15.06 -3.21
N PRO A 72 0.02 16.17 -2.78
CA PRO A 72 1.40 16.49 -3.09
C PRO A 72 2.40 15.56 -2.38
N LYS A 73 3.60 15.42 -2.97
CA LYS A 73 4.74 14.75 -2.33
C LYS A 73 5.28 15.61 -1.18
N GLY A 74 5.92 14.97 -0.21
CA GLY A 74 6.59 15.65 0.90
C GLY A 74 5.68 16.09 2.04
N VAL A 75 4.40 15.77 2.01
CA VAL A 75 3.44 16.00 3.08
C VAL A 75 2.69 14.73 3.45
N GLY A 76 2.42 14.57 4.71
CA GLY A 76 1.66 13.49 5.31
C GLY A 76 1.23 13.89 6.71
N PHE A 77 0.65 12.97 7.44
CA PHE A 77 0.19 13.23 8.80
C PHE A 77 0.45 12.04 9.72
N LEU A 78 0.56 12.36 10.99
CA LEU A 78 0.50 11.41 12.09
C LEU A 78 -0.60 11.88 13.06
N LYS A 79 -1.71 11.15 13.13
CA LYS A 79 -2.67 11.30 14.21
C LYS A 79 -2.06 10.65 15.46
N CYS A 80 -2.10 11.36 16.57
CA CYS A 80 -1.64 10.85 17.86
C CYS A 80 -2.53 11.40 18.98
N PRO A 81 -2.55 10.79 20.16
CA PRO A 81 -3.28 11.33 21.31
C PRO A 81 -2.84 12.74 21.66
N SER A 82 -3.78 13.60 22.09
CA SER A 82 -3.51 14.97 22.52
C SER A 82 -2.57 15.03 23.73
N GLN A 83 -2.70 14.04 24.60
CA GLN A 83 -1.79 13.81 25.72
C GLN A 83 -1.20 12.42 25.58
N GLY A 84 0.11 12.33 25.36
CA GLY A 84 0.72 11.04 25.14
C GLY A 84 2.25 11.11 24.99
N PRO A 85 2.92 9.96 24.94
CA PRO A 85 4.37 9.85 24.99
C PRO A 85 5.07 10.20 23.66
N VAL A 86 4.46 11.02 22.80
CA VAL A 86 5.08 11.44 21.54
C VAL A 86 6.15 12.47 21.86
N ARG A 87 7.41 12.08 21.67
CA ARG A 87 8.56 12.94 21.85
C ARG A 87 8.93 13.58 20.51
N SER A 88 8.99 14.93 20.46
CA SER A 88 9.46 15.64 19.27
C SER A 88 10.87 15.17 18.87
N GLN A 89 11.03 14.80 17.62
CA GLN A 89 12.33 14.49 17.01
C GLN A 89 12.95 15.73 16.34
N LEU A 90 12.12 16.67 15.88
CA LEU A 90 12.52 17.94 15.30
C LEU A 90 12.17 19.03 16.30
N VAL A 91 13.14 19.36 17.13
CA VAL A 91 13.01 20.34 18.22
C VAL A 91 13.33 21.76 17.73
N GLY A 92 12.67 22.79 18.32
CA GLY A 92 12.88 24.20 17.96
C GLY A 92 11.66 25.05 18.35
N GLY A 93 10.99 25.63 17.34
CA GLY A 93 9.80 26.45 17.56
C GLY A 93 8.57 25.65 18.03
N PRO A 94 7.49 26.35 18.43
CA PRO A 94 6.31 25.72 19.06
C PRO A 94 5.30 25.13 18.07
N GLN A 95 5.65 25.00 16.80
CA GLN A 95 4.76 24.49 15.76
C GLN A 95 4.25 23.07 16.10
N GLU A 96 3.09 22.73 15.56
CA GLU A 96 2.40 21.45 15.82
C GLU A 96 2.26 21.17 17.34
N GLU A 97 1.95 22.21 18.11
CA GLU A 97 1.86 22.14 19.58
C GLU A 97 3.17 21.68 20.25
N GLY A 98 4.31 22.07 19.68
CA GLY A 98 5.65 21.66 20.14
C GLY A 98 6.06 20.24 19.74
N ARG A 99 5.27 19.54 18.93
CA ARG A 99 5.53 18.16 18.55
C ARG A 99 6.47 18.05 17.35
N ARG A 100 6.54 19.10 16.51
CA ARG A 100 7.38 19.13 15.32
C ARG A 100 7.69 20.58 14.96
N ALA A 101 8.92 21.01 15.16
CA ALA A 101 9.37 22.36 14.85
C ALA A 101 9.54 22.59 13.34
N GLY A 102 9.57 23.85 12.94
CA GLY A 102 9.69 24.33 11.57
C GLY A 102 8.36 24.85 11.04
N THR A 103 8.41 25.91 10.24
CA THR A 103 7.23 26.56 9.65
C THR A 103 6.39 25.54 8.89
N GLU A 104 5.10 25.54 9.16
CA GLU A 104 4.16 24.61 8.55
C GLU A 104 4.04 24.88 7.05
N ASN A 105 4.08 23.82 6.25
CA ASN A 105 3.85 23.89 4.81
C ASN A 105 2.33 23.94 4.53
N VAL A 106 1.71 25.09 4.84
CA VAL A 106 0.26 25.30 4.76
C VAL A 106 -0.27 24.95 3.37
N ALA A 107 0.41 25.35 2.30
CA ALA A 107 -0.03 25.06 0.93
C ALA A 107 -0.15 23.56 0.66
N SER A 108 0.85 22.79 1.06
CA SER A 108 0.80 21.32 0.89
C SER A 108 -0.22 20.65 1.81
N VAL A 109 -0.42 21.17 3.03
CA VAL A 109 -1.44 20.66 3.94
C VAL A 109 -2.85 20.89 3.36
N LEU A 110 -3.15 22.10 2.87
CA LEU A 110 -4.43 22.40 2.24
C LEU A 110 -4.66 21.54 0.98
N SER A 111 -3.62 21.34 0.16
CA SER A 111 -3.69 20.46 -1.02
C SER A 111 -3.92 19.01 -0.63
N MET A 112 -3.29 18.53 0.45
CA MET A 112 -3.53 17.20 1.02
C MET A 112 -4.99 17.04 1.45
N MET A 113 -5.55 18.02 2.15
CA MET A 113 -6.94 18.02 2.61
C MET A 113 -7.93 18.02 1.44
N ALA A 114 -7.65 18.81 0.40
CA ALA A 114 -8.47 18.84 -0.81
C ALA A 114 -8.47 17.48 -1.51
N ALA A 115 -7.29 16.86 -1.69
CA ALA A 115 -7.16 15.53 -2.27
C ALA A 115 -7.87 14.45 -1.44
N LEU A 116 -7.76 14.52 -0.11
CA LEU A 116 -8.46 13.59 0.78
C LEU A 116 -9.98 13.70 0.61
N LYS A 117 -10.50 14.92 0.64
CA LYS A 117 -11.94 15.16 0.46
C LYS A 117 -12.43 14.62 -0.89
N GLU A 118 -11.70 14.86 -1.95
CA GLU A 118 -12.00 14.33 -3.28
C GLU A 118 -12.07 12.80 -3.29
N ARG A 119 -11.10 12.13 -2.65
CA ARG A 119 -11.07 10.66 -2.58
C ARG A 119 -12.20 10.08 -1.74
N GLU A 120 -12.58 10.72 -0.63
CA GLU A 120 -13.73 10.30 0.18
C GLU A 120 -15.05 10.47 -0.60
N THR A 121 -15.19 11.53 -1.40
CA THR A 121 -16.34 11.72 -2.31
C THR A 121 -16.39 10.61 -3.36
N LEU A 122 -15.28 10.33 -4.05
CA LEU A 122 -15.20 9.26 -5.04
C LEU A 122 -15.51 7.88 -4.44
N LEU A 123 -15.03 7.61 -3.22
CA LEU A 123 -15.34 6.36 -2.51
C LEU A 123 -16.83 6.22 -2.17
N ALA A 124 -17.52 7.32 -1.90
CA ALA A 124 -18.95 7.31 -1.62
C ALA A 124 -19.80 7.13 -2.90
N GLU A 125 -19.31 7.59 -4.04
CA GLU A 125 -20.03 7.63 -5.32
C GLU A 125 -19.66 6.48 -6.27
N THR A 126 -18.52 5.81 -6.04
CA THR A 126 -17.99 4.78 -6.95
C THR A 126 -18.07 3.41 -6.32
N ASP A 127 -18.65 2.45 -7.04
CA ASP A 127 -18.55 1.04 -6.67
C ASP A 127 -17.16 0.50 -7.02
N THR A 128 -16.33 0.31 -5.99
CA THR A 128 -14.99 -0.26 -6.16
C THR A 128 -15.02 -1.73 -6.57
N GLN A 129 -16.17 -2.42 -6.48
CA GLN A 129 -16.32 -3.83 -6.92
C GLN A 129 -16.08 -3.98 -8.42
N GLU A 130 -16.47 -2.98 -9.22
CA GLU A 130 -16.19 -2.97 -10.65
C GLU A 130 -14.69 -2.92 -10.92
N LYS A 131 -13.95 -2.04 -10.23
CA LYS A 131 -12.49 -1.96 -10.31
C LYS A 131 -11.80 -3.23 -9.83
N GLU A 132 -12.35 -3.87 -8.82
CA GLU A 132 -11.90 -5.20 -8.36
C GLU A 132 -12.12 -6.27 -9.43
N ALA A 133 -13.26 -6.25 -10.12
CA ALA A 133 -13.56 -7.19 -11.18
C ALA A 133 -12.55 -7.06 -12.34
N TRP A 134 -12.17 -5.83 -12.73
CA TRP A 134 -11.15 -5.61 -13.77
C TRP A 134 -9.78 -6.16 -13.35
N ARG A 135 -9.35 -5.87 -12.12
CA ARG A 135 -8.12 -6.43 -11.55
C ARG A 135 -8.18 -7.97 -11.51
N ASN A 136 -9.31 -8.55 -11.10
CA ASN A 136 -9.47 -9.99 -11.00
C ASN A 136 -9.44 -10.65 -12.38
N ALA A 137 -10.05 -10.04 -13.39
CA ALA A 137 -9.96 -10.50 -14.77
C ALA A 137 -8.52 -10.54 -15.27
N PHE A 138 -7.72 -9.49 -14.96
CA PHE A 138 -6.29 -9.49 -15.23
C PHE A 138 -5.57 -10.64 -14.52
N VAL A 139 -5.82 -10.85 -13.22
CA VAL A 139 -5.24 -11.94 -12.43
C VAL A 139 -5.52 -13.30 -13.09
N MET A 140 -6.77 -13.55 -13.49
CA MET A 140 -7.17 -14.79 -14.15
C MET A 140 -6.49 -15.01 -15.51
N SER A 141 -6.06 -13.95 -16.16
CA SER A 141 -5.33 -14.01 -17.43
C SER A 141 -3.86 -14.37 -17.30
N LEU A 142 -3.28 -14.30 -16.11
CA LEU A 142 -1.86 -14.54 -15.85
C LEU A 142 -1.55 -16.05 -15.75
N VAL A 143 -1.58 -16.72 -16.89
CA VAL A 143 -1.32 -18.17 -16.97
C VAL A 143 0.11 -18.50 -16.50
N GLY A 144 0.22 -19.46 -15.59
CA GLY A 144 1.53 -19.91 -15.05
C GLY A 144 2.14 -18.97 -14.00
N ALA A 145 1.50 -17.86 -13.68
CA ALA A 145 1.93 -16.98 -12.59
C ALA A 145 1.36 -17.44 -11.23
N LYS A 146 2.12 -17.20 -10.15
CA LYS A 146 1.65 -17.38 -8.78
C LYS A 146 1.31 -16.01 -8.19
N ILE A 147 0.07 -15.81 -7.82
CA ILE A 147 -0.39 -14.55 -7.20
C ILE A 147 -0.04 -14.58 -5.71
N LEU A 148 0.67 -13.55 -5.24
CA LEU A 148 1.09 -13.46 -3.85
C LEU A 148 -0.10 -13.03 -2.97
N GLY A 149 -0.33 -13.75 -1.87
CA GLY A 149 -1.52 -13.57 -1.02
C GLY A 149 -2.82 -13.93 -1.73
N GLN A 150 -2.82 -14.96 -2.58
CA GLN A 150 -4.02 -15.47 -3.23
C GLN A 150 -5.01 -15.99 -2.18
N GLY A 151 -6.30 -15.65 -2.36
CA GLY A 151 -7.35 -16.01 -1.41
C GLY A 151 -7.58 -14.99 -0.29
N GLU A 152 -6.66 -14.06 -0.08
CA GLU A 152 -6.79 -12.99 0.91
C GLU A 152 -7.47 -11.74 0.33
N GLY A 153 -8.17 -10.98 1.19
CA GLY A 153 -8.69 -9.65 0.84
C GLY A 153 -7.57 -8.72 0.38
N ARG A 154 -7.84 -7.93 -0.67
CA ARG A 154 -6.80 -7.11 -1.26
C ARG A 154 -7.34 -5.79 -1.78
N LEU A 155 -6.50 -4.76 -1.83
CA LEU A 155 -6.80 -3.49 -2.49
C LEU A 155 -7.26 -3.73 -3.94
N TRP A 156 -8.27 -3.00 -4.37
CA TRP A 156 -8.80 -3.09 -5.75
C TRP A 156 -7.76 -2.75 -6.83
N ASN A 157 -6.70 -2.03 -6.47
CA ASN A 157 -5.75 -1.45 -7.40
C ASN A 157 -4.37 -2.11 -7.41
N THR A 158 -4.14 -3.19 -6.69
CA THR A 158 -2.76 -3.75 -6.54
C THR A 158 -2.76 -5.26 -6.69
N VAL A 159 -1.86 -5.77 -7.53
CA VAL A 159 -1.54 -7.19 -7.70
C VAL A 159 -0.04 -7.38 -7.66
N SER A 160 0.42 -8.38 -6.93
CA SER A 160 1.79 -8.84 -6.97
C SER A 160 1.82 -10.29 -7.48
N ALA A 161 2.54 -10.52 -8.55
CA ALA A 161 2.60 -11.82 -9.22
C ALA A 161 4.06 -12.28 -9.41
N LEU A 162 4.31 -13.51 -9.05
CA LEU A 162 5.50 -14.23 -9.45
C LEU A 162 5.28 -14.72 -10.88
N LEU A 163 5.96 -14.11 -11.83
CA LEU A 163 5.83 -14.42 -13.25
C LEU A 163 6.72 -15.59 -13.65
N PRO A 164 6.31 -16.40 -14.65
CA PRO A 164 7.12 -17.50 -15.14
C PRO A 164 8.35 -17.01 -15.92
N GLY A 165 9.38 -17.85 -16.00
CA GLY A 165 10.55 -17.65 -16.85
C GLY A 165 11.57 -16.68 -16.27
N ASP A 166 11.73 -15.54 -16.88
CA ASP A 166 12.83 -14.61 -16.68
C ASP A 166 12.80 -13.76 -15.41
N CYS A 167 13.93 -13.15 -15.06
CA CYS A 167 14.02 -12.29 -13.88
C CYS A 167 13.17 -11.02 -14.03
N ARG A 168 12.76 -10.45 -12.90
CA ARG A 168 11.91 -9.25 -12.81
C ARG A 168 12.38 -8.05 -13.65
N ALA A 169 13.68 -7.84 -13.72
CA ALA A 169 14.26 -6.70 -14.45
C ALA A 169 13.94 -6.77 -15.94
N ARG A 170 13.96 -7.93 -16.54
CA ARG A 170 13.60 -8.10 -17.96
C ARG A 170 12.11 -7.85 -18.18
N TRP A 171 11.25 -8.35 -17.32
CA TRP A 171 9.81 -8.08 -17.37
C TRP A 171 9.52 -6.59 -17.29
N VAL A 172 10.10 -5.89 -16.30
CA VAL A 172 9.89 -4.45 -16.12
C VAL A 172 10.35 -3.66 -17.34
N VAL A 173 11.57 -3.92 -17.83
CA VAL A 173 12.11 -3.22 -19.01
C VAL A 173 11.28 -3.47 -20.27
N LYS A 174 10.82 -4.70 -20.47
CA LYS A 174 10.02 -5.04 -21.64
C LYS A 174 8.61 -4.42 -21.58
N LEU A 175 7.97 -4.45 -20.41
CA LEU A 175 6.66 -3.83 -20.21
C LEU A 175 6.75 -2.31 -20.30
N ASP A 176 7.80 -1.68 -19.79
CA ASP A 176 8.04 -0.24 -19.94
C ASP A 176 8.17 0.15 -21.41
N LYS A 177 8.95 -0.61 -22.20
CA LYS A 177 9.04 -0.41 -23.66
C LYS A 177 7.71 -0.61 -24.38
N ALA A 178 6.83 -1.44 -23.84
CA ALA A 178 5.46 -1.64 -24.36
C ALA A 178 4.47 -0.58 -23.84
N GLY A 179 4.92 0.42 -23.07
CA GLY A 179 4.11 1.53 -22.54
C GLY A 179 3.43 1.26 -21.21
N PHE A 180 3.83 0.20 -20.47
CA PHE A 180 3.26 -0.16 -19.18
C PHE A 180 4.27 0.05 -18.04
N ALA A 181 4.02 1.03 -17.19
CA ALA A 181 4.79 1.26 -15.97
C ALA A 181 4.42 0.24 -14.88
N VAL A 182 5.34 -0.66 -14.58
CA VAL A 182 5.21 -1.66 -13.50
C VAL A 182 6.39 -1.54 -12.55
N SER A 183 6.35 -2.27 -11.43
CA SER A 183 7.34 -2.12 -10.37
C SER A 183 7.80 -3.48 -9.84
N THR A 184 9.02 -3.52 -9.31
CA THR A 184 9.56 -4.70 -8.63
C THR A 184 9.55 -4.44 -7.12
N GLY A 185 8.83 -5.25 -6.33
CA GLY A 185 8.82 -5.15 -4.87
C GLY A 185 8.41 -3.77 -4.34
N SER A 186 9.01 -3.33 -3.23
CA SER A 186 8.73 -2.02 -2.64
C SER A 186 9.49 -0.91 -3.35
N ALA A 187 8.79 0.19 -3.64
CA ALA A 187 9.40 1.39 -4.21
C ALA A 187 10.50 1.99 -3.30
N CYS A 188 10.41 1.76 -1.98
CA CYS A 188 11.40 2.23 -0.99
C CYS A 188 12.69 1.40 -0.99
N ALA A 189 12.66 0.19 -1.54
CA ALA A 189 13.82 -0.70 -1.67
C ALA A 189 14.51 -0.57 -3.03
N SER A 190 14.04 0.32 -3.91
CA SER A 190 14.67 0.56 -5.21
C SER A 190 16.10 1.05 -5.01
N GLY A 191 17.07 0.27 -5.46
CA GLY A 191 18.50 0.55 -5.31
C GLY A 191 19.24 -0.28 -4.25
N LYS A 192 18.55 -1.14 -3.48
CA LYS A 192 19.20 -2.13 -2.61
C LYS A 192 19.03 -3.53 -3.19
N GLU A 193 20.13 -4.26 -3.31
CA GLU A 193 20.18 -5.65 -3.80
C GLU A 193 19.58 -6.68 -2.81
N SER A 194 18.97 -6.22 -1.70
CA SER A 194 18.42 -7.13 -0.70
C SER A 194 17.01 -7.61 -1.09
N PRO A 195 16.72 -8.91 -0.92
CA PRO A 195 15.38 -9.46 -1.14
C PRO A 195 14.32 -8.72 -0.31
N SER A 196 13.08 -8.67 -0.80
CA SER A 196 11.98 -8.09 -0.05
C SER A 196 11.75 -8.86 1.26
N HIS A 197 11.81 -8.15 2.39
CA HIS A 197 11.50 -8.74 3.70
C HIS A 197 10.04 -9.22 3.79
N VAL A 198 9.11 -8.61 3.04
CA VAL A 198 7.71 -9.03 2.95
C VAL A 198 7.63 -10.40 2.29
N LEU A 199 8.26 -10.56 1.12
CA LEU A 199 8.26 -11.82 0.38
C LEU A 199 8.94 -12.94 1.18
N THR A 200 10.05 -12.63 1.83
CA THR A 200 10.75 -13.56 2.74
C THR A 200 9.85 -14.00 3.90
N ALA A 201 9.15 -13.05 4.54
CA ALA A 201 8.20 -13.36 5.63
C ALA A 201 6.98 -14.17 5.14
N MET A 202 6.61 -14.06 3.86
CA MET A 202 5.58 -14.88 3.22
C MET A 202 6.07 -16.26 2.77
N GLY A 203 7.34 -16.61 3.00
CA GLY A 203 7.92 -17.89 2.62
C GLY A 203 8.21 -18.03 1.13
N VAL A 204 8.33 -16.91 0.39
CA VAL A 204 8.76 -16.94 -1.01
C VAL A 204 10.25 -17.24 -1.05
N ALA A 205 10.64 -18.23 -1.86
CA ALA A 205 12.04 -18.65 -1.99
C ALA A 205 12.90 -17.51 -2.57
N ALA A 206 14.16 -17.42 -2.16
CA ALA A 206 15.04 -16.31 -2.53
C ALA A 206 15.21 -16.17 -4.05
N ASP A 207 15.31 -17.29 -4.77
CA ASP A 207 15.39 -17.36 -6.24
C ASP A 207 14.06 -16.98 -6.93
N GLU A 208 12.95 -17.11 -6.24
CA GLU A 208 11.63 -16.67 -6.73
C GLU A 208 11.39 -15.16 -6.55
N THR A 209 11.98 -14.54 -5.51
CA THR A 209 11.74 -13.12 -5.20
C THR A 209 12.09 -12.21 -6.37
N ASP A 210 13.08 -12.59 -7.17
CA ASP A 210 13.56 -11.83 -8.33
C ASP A 210 12.61 -11.86 -9.53
N ARG A 211 11.59 -12.71 -9.51
CA ARG A 211 10.58 -12.80 -10.57
C ARG A 211 9.25 -12.13 -10.20
N VAL A 212 9.17 -11.51 -9.01
CA VAL A 212 7.94 -10.86 -8.56
C VAL A 212 7.80 -9.48 -9.17
N VAL A 213 6.68 -9.26 -9.86
CA VAL A 213 6.29 -7.97 -10.43
C VAL A 213 4.99 -7.49 -9.77
N ARG A 214 4.98 -6.22 -9.37
CA ARG A 214 3.78 -5.55 -8.85
C ARG A 214 3.14 -4.70 -9.95
N PHE A 215 1.87 -4.93 -10.18
CA PHE A 215 0.98 -4.14 -11.02
C PHE A 215 0.09 -3.27 -10.14
N SER A 216 0.00 -1.99 -10.45
CA SER A 216 -0.80 -1.05 -9.69
C SER A 216 -1.56 -0.13 -10.63
N SER A 217 -2.83 0.16 -10.29
CA SER A 217 -3.69 1.08 -11.04
C SER A 217 -4.04 2.32 -10.22
N GLY A 218 -4.58 3.33 -10.88
CA GLY A 218 -5.13 4.53 -10.27
C GLY A 218 -6.66 4.57 -10.35
N TRP A 219 -7.25 5.64 -9.85
CA TRP A 219 -8.68 5.89 -9.93
C TRP A 219 -9.17 6.06 -11.37
N GLU A 220 -8.32 6.63 -12.21
CA GLU A 220 -8.58 6.93 -13.63
C GLU A 220 -8.38 5.70 -14.54
N THR A 221 -7.81 4.60 -14.02
CA THR A 221 -7.60 3.37 -14.78
C THR A 221 -8.93 2.72 -15.14
N THR A 222 -9.08 2.37 -16.41
CA THR A 222 -10.30 1.79 -17.01
C THR A 222 -10.19 0.27 -17.23
N ALA A 223 -11.28 -0.35 -17.64
CA ALA A 223 -11.30 -1.76 -18.05
C ALA A 223 -10.39 -1.99 -19.27
N GLU A 224 -10.39 -1.05 -20.22
CA GLU A 224 -9.59 -1.09 -21.43
C GLU A 224 -8.08 -1.05 -21.11
N ASP A 225 -7.67 -0.26 -20.11
CA ASP A 225 -6.28 -0.21 -19.66
C ASP A 225 -5.83 -1.57 -19.10
N TRP A 226 -6.67 -2.22 -18.29
CA TRP A 226 -6.40 -3.56 -17.79
C TRP A 226 -6.35 -4.61 -18.91
N GLN A 227 -7.21 -4.51 -19.91
CA GLN A 227 -7.20 -5.38 -21.09
C GLN A 227 -5.94 -5.15 -21.94
N ALA A 228 -5.53 -3.89 -22.12
CA ALA A 228 -4.30 -3.55 -22.81
C ALA A 228 -3.07 -4.12 -22.08
N LEU A 229 -3.02 -3.97 -20.77
CA LEU A 229 -1.97 -4.56 -19.93
C LEU A 229 -1.94 -6.09 -20.07
N THR A 230 -3.10 -6.75 -20.06
CA THR A 230 -3.20 -8.20 -20.26
C THR A 230 -2.53 -8.62 -21.58
N LYS A 231 -2.87 -7.95 -22.68
CA LYS A 231 -2.26 -8.20 -24.00
C LYS A 231 -0.75 -7.96 -23.97
N GLY A 232 -0.31 -6.88 -23.31
CA GLY A 232 1.10 -6.53 -23.16
C GLY A 232 1.88 -7.60 -22.40
N VAL A 233 1.36 -8.08 -21.28
CA VAL A 233 1.99 -9.14 -20.47
C VAL A 233 2.10 -10.44 -21.28
N HIS A 234 1.05 -10.83 -22.00
CA HIS A 234 1.09 -12.04 -22.85
C HIS A 234 2.11 -11.91 -24.00
N THR A 235 2.23 -10.75 -24.61
CA THR A 235 3.18 -10.51 -25.70
C THR A 235 4.61 -10.55 -25.18
N VAL A 236 4.90 -9.84 -24.10
CA VAL A 236 6.21 -9.85 -23.44
C VAL A 236 6.56 -11.26 -22.94
N GLY A 237 5.60 -12.00 -22.38
CA GLY A 237 5.81 -13.37 -21.94
C GLY A 237 6.27 -14.30 -23.05
N ARG A 238 5.65 -14.20 -24.24
CA ARG A 238 6.09 -14.97 -25.43
C ARG A 238 7.49 -14.58 -25.89
N GLU A 239 7.83 -13.30 -25.90
CA GLU A 239 9.16 -12.82 -26.25
C GLU A 239 10.27 -13.26 -25.27
N LEU A 240 9.89 -13.49 -24.01
CA LEU A 240 10.85 -13.94 -22.98
C LEU A 240 11.01 -15.46 -22.95
N ALA A 241 10.04 -16.20 -23.51
CA ALA A 241 10.06 -17.67 -23.58
C ALA A 241 10.77 -18.22 -24.84
N GLY A 242 10.90 -17.41 -25.90
CA GLY A 242 11.59 -17.77 -27.16
C GLY A 242 12.98 -17.25 -27.22
#